data_67a895c0c20ccbada2bb837b52b50898
#
_entry.id   67a895c0c20ccbada2bb837b52b50898
#
_cell.length_a   1.000
_cell.length_b   1.000
_cell.length_c   1.000
_cell.angle_alpha   90.00
_cell.angle_beta   90.00
_cell.angle_gamma   90.00
#
_symmetry.space_group_name_H-M   'P 1'
#
loop_
_entity.id
_entity.type
_entity.pdbx_description
1 polymer ?
#
loop_
_entity_poly.entity_id
_entity_poly.type
_entity_poly.pdbx_seq_one_letter_code
_entity_poly.pdbx_strand_id
1 'polypeptide(L)'
;MELRPYQLEAIDGIHTAWEQYKRTLLVLPTGCGKTIVFANIAADQAERERVLILAHRDELIRQAADKLYKACGVQSAIEKAEETALGSYYNVTCGSVQTLQRQKRLERFPRDYYGTIIVDEAHHALCDGYRAILDYWNNAKVLGVTATPDRGDKRNLGEVFESVAYEYSIRDAIKQGYLSKIVCECVPLKIDLSNVHMKAGDYDAAEIGHALEPYLEQIADYIPRDRRTLIFLPLVATSKKMVALLKARGFNAEHIDGKSEDRREILQRLHDGKIDVLCNSMLLTEGFDEPSIDCVICLRPTSSRAMYSQIIGRGTRLCPGKENLLILDFLWHSAKHDLCSAAHLIAPKAETAVRMRQMSEKAGAGKQLELLELESDASDEIRKEREDSLANKLRLLSTKTRKLLDPLQYALSVHDDDLQDYEPSMPWESQPATEKQLSFLEKNGFDPTTIINKGYAAKIIDRMEQRKKAGLCTPKQMKMLQRYGYENSGDWSFTAANAAMATLAANGWRKPFRKGF
;
A
#
# COMPACT_ATOMS: atom_id res chain seq x y z
N MET A 1 -24.70 2.44 -12.02
CA MET A 1 -23.29 2.41 -12.52
C MET A 1 -22.84 0.96 -12.45
N GLU A 2 -22.24 0.41 -13.51
CA GLU A 2 -21.76 -0.96 -13.51
C GLU A 2 -20.46 -1.07 -12.68
N LEU A 3 -20.43 -2.05 -11.77
CA LEU A 3 -19.27 -2.29 -10.91
C LEU A 3 -18.18 -3.04 -11.68
N ARG A 4 -16.95 -2.67 -11.46
CA ARG A 4 -15.78 -3.37 -12.02
C ARG A 4 -15.54 -4.70 -11.31
N PRO A 5 -14.92 -5.71 -11.96
CA PRO A 5 -14.71 -7.03 -11.35
C PRO A 5 -14.08 -6.99 -9.95
N TYR A 6 -12.99 -6.25 -9.77
CA TYR A 6 -12.33 -6.12 -8.46
C TYR A 6 -13.19 -5.43 -7.40
N GLN A 7 -14.17 -4.59 -7.81
CA GLN A 7 -15.11 -3.95 -6.87
C GLN A 7 -16.16 -4.96 -6.38
N LEU A 8 -16.59 -5.87 -7.24
CA LEU A 8 -17.46 -7.00 -6.87
C LEU A 8 -16.72 -7.93 -5.91
N GLU A 9 -15.50 -8.33 -6.25
CA GLU A 9 -14.64 -9.15 -5.37
C GLU A 9 -14.44 -8.49 -4.00
N ALA A 10 -14.25 -7.16 -3.96
CA ALA A 10 -14.11 -6.41 -2.72
C ALA A 10 -15.38 -6.44 -1.87
N ILE A 11 -16.56 -6.31 -2.49
CA ILE A 11 -17.86 -6.38 -1.81
C ILE A 11 -18.07 -7.78 -1.23
N ASP A 12 -17.85 -8.83 -2.02
CA ASP A 12 -17.96 -10.23 -1.58
C ASP A 12 -16.96 -10.55 -0.45
N GLY A 13 -15.72 -10.06 -0.57
CA GLY A 13 -14.71 -10.19 0.45
C GLY A 13 -15.11 -9.54 1.79
N ILE A 14 -15.74 -8.35 1.74
CA ILE A 14 -16.22 -7.64 2.94
C ILE A 14 -17.32 -8.46 3.63
N HIS A 15 -18.30 -8.96 2.86
CA HIS A 15 -19.37 -9.79 3.42
C HIS A 15 -18.83 -11.07 4.05
N THR A 16 -17.91 -11.76 3.37
CA THR A 16 -17.25 -12.97 3.88
C THR A 16 -16.45 -12.68 5.16
N ALA A 17 -15.71 -11.58 5.19
CA ALA A 17 -14.95 -11.20 6.37
C ALA A 17 -15.86 -10.92 7.58
N TRP A 18 -17.02 -10.30 7.37
CA TRP A 18 -17.99 -10.00 8.43
C TRP A 18 -18.73 -11.21 8.99
N GLU A 19 -18.59 -12.39 8.38
CA GLU A 19 -19.08 -13.64 8.99
C GLU A 19 -18.23 -14.07 10.20
N GLN A 20 -16.94 -13.69 10.21
CA GLN A 20 -15.98 -14.13 11.24
C GLN A 20 -15.45 -12.97 12.11
N TYR A 21 -15.38 -11.76 11.56
CA TYR A 21 -14.79 -10.58 12.19
C TYR A 21 -15.77 -9.42 12.20
N LYS A 22 -15.77 -8.64 13.27
CA LYS A 22 -16.59 -7.43 13.34
C LYS A 22 -15.97 -6.25 12.62
N ARG A 23 -14.65 -6.14 12.64
CA ARG A 23 -13.90 -4.98 12.13
C ARG A 23 -12.96 -5.43 11.03
N THR A 24 -13.24 -5.01 9.80
CA THR A 24 -12.42 -5.39 8.64
C THR A 24 -11.98 -4.19 7.82
N LEU A 25 -10.90 -4.35 7.07
CA LEU A 25 -10.26 -3.31 6.28
C LEU A 25 -10.40 -3.61 4.78
N LEU A 26 -10.75 -2.59 4.02
CA LEU A 26 -10.70 -2.55 2.56
C LEU A 26 -9.52 -1.68 2.13
N VAL A 27 -8.65 -2.24 1.30
CA VAL A 27 -7.49 -1.53 0.74
C VAL A 27 -7.65 -1.40 -0.76
N LEU A 28 -7.91 -0.16 -1.23
CA LEU A 28 -8.01 0.16 -2.65
C LEU A 28 -7.24 1.44 -2.96
N PRO A 29 -6.45 1.50 -4.06
CA PRO A 29 -5.72 2.70 -4.46
C PRO A 29 -6.63 3.90 -4.69
N THR A 30 -6.07 5.09 -4.59
CA THR A 30 -6.74 6.31 -5.04
C THR A 30 -7.07 6.20 -6.53
N GLY A 31 -8.30 6.55 -6.93
CA GLY A 31 -8.76 6.41 -8.32
C GLY A 31 -9.46 5.08 -8.63
N CYS A 32 -9.37 4.06 -7.76
CA CYS A 32 -10.05 2.76 -7.96
C CYS A 32 -11.48 2.71 -7.42
N GLY A 33 -12.06 3.84 -7.03
CA GLY A 33 -13.49 3.90 -6.66
C GLY A 33 -13.80 3.33 -5.27
N LYS A 34 -12.94 3.58 -4.26
CA LYS A 34 -13.23 3.28 -2.85
C LYS A 34 -14.64 3.66 -2.43
N THR A 35 -15.03 4.90 -2.78
CA THR A 35 -16.35 5.44 -2.45
C THR A 35 -17.50 4.65 -3.10
N ILE A 36 -17.30 4.10 -4.30
CA ILE A 36 -18.31 3.27 -4.98
C ILE A 36 -18.51 1.96 -4.23
N VAL A 37 -17.41 1.30 -3.81
CA VAL A 37 -17.50 0.05 -3.03
C VAL A 37 -18.21 0.29 -1.70
N PHE A 38 -17.75 1.26 -0.91
CA PHE A 38 -18.38 1.48 0.38
C PHE A 38 -19.82 2.03 0.28
N ALA A 39 -20.17 2.75 -0.80
CA ALA A 39 -21.54 3.18 -1.05
C ALA A 39 -22.47 2.00 -1.32
N ASN A 40 -22.00 0.99 -2.06
CA ASN A 40 -22.77 -0.25 -2.28
C ASN A 40 -22.94 -1.03 -0.97
N ILE A 41 -21.89 -1.15 -0.16
CA ILE A 41 -21.99 -1.76 1.17
C ILE A 41 -22.97 -0.98 2.06
N ALA A 42 -22.89 0.37 2.06
CA ALA A 42 -23.81 1.20 2.83
C ALA A 42 -25.26 1.04 2.38
N ALA A 43 -25.51 0.92 1.07
CA ALA A 43 -26.83 0.71 0.49
C ALA A 43 -27.41 -0.66 0.90
N ASP A 44 -26.63 -1.73 0.78
CA ASP A 44 -27.05 -3.09 1.17
C ASP A 44 -27.35 -3.17 2.68
N GLN A 45 -26.46 -2.66 3.53
CA GLN A 45 -26.69 -2.69 4.97
C GLN A 45 -27.87 -1.79 5.40
N ALA A 46 -28.12 -0.68 4.70
CA ALA A 46 -29.21 0.25 4.99
C ALA A 46 -30.62 -0.37 4.81
N GLU A 47 -30.74 -1.50 4.11
CA GLU A 47 -31.99 -2.26 4.03
C GLU A 47 -32.36 -2.95 5.35
N ARG A 48 -31.36 -3.20 6.22
CA ARG A 48 -31.51 -4.01 7.44
C ARG A 48 -31.28 -3.22 8.72
N GLU A 49 -30.41 -2.23 8.67
CA GLU A 49 -29.93 -1.52 9.85
C GLU A 49 -29.49 -0.09 9.51
N ARG A 50 -29.22 0.72 10.53
CA ARG A 50 -28.69 2.06 10.30
C ARG A 50 -27.18 2.02 10.10
N VAL A 51 -26.72 2.79 9.10
CA VAL A 51 -25.32 2.87 8.70
C VAL A 51 -24.75 4.25 8.99
N LEU A 52 -23.57 4.31 9.60
CA LEU A 52 -22.81 5.53 9.82
C LEU A 52 -21.57 5.54 8.94
N ILE A 53 -21.44 6.56 8.08
CA ILE A 53 -20.23 6.83 7.31
C ILE A 53 -19.47 7.95 8.01
N LEU A 54 -18.28 7.68 8.53
CA LEU A 54 -17.42 8.63 9.21
C LEU A 54 -16.42 9.25 8.25
N ALA A 55 -16.37 10.58 8.20
CA ALA A 55 -15.39 11.33 7.46
C ALA A 55 -14.68 12.37 8.33
N HIS A 56 -13.41 12.60 8.04
CA HIS A 56 -12.55 13.51 8.82
C HIS A 56 -12.81 14.99 8.50
N ARG A 57 -13.07 15.33 7.23
CA ARG A 57 -13.23 16.72 6.77
C ARG A 57 -14.66 17.00 6.33
N ASP A 58 -15.07 18.24 6.59
CA ASP A 58 -16.40 18.74 6.25
C ASP A 58 -16.79 18.58 4.80
N GLU A 59 -15.86 18.82 3.88
CA GLU A 59 -16.07 18.67 2.44
C GLU A 59 -16.31 17.22 2.06
N LEU A 60 -15.61 16.28 2.73
CA LEU A 60 -15.73 14.85 2.48
C LEU A 60 -17.10 14.30 2.91
N ILE A 61 -17.72 14.86 3.94
CA ILE A 61 -19.05 14.44 4.41
C ILE A 61 -20.11 14.70 3.34
N ARG A 62 -20.14 15.90 2.77
CA ARG A 62 -21.09 16.24 1.70
C ARG A 62 -20.75 15.49 0.40
N GLN A 63 -19.48 15.34 0.09
CA GLN A 63 -19.05 14.53 -1.06
C GLN A 63 -19.41 13.05 -0.91
N ALA A 64 -19.32 12.48 0.30
CA ALA A 64 -19.73 11.11 0.56
C ALA A 64 -21.25 10.96 0.34
N ALA A 65 -22.06 11.90 0.85
CA ALA A 65 -23.50 11.91 0.64
C ALA A 65 -23.87 12.04 -0.84
N ASP A 66 -23.25 12.97 -1.57
CA ASP A 66 -23.48 13.16 -3.02
C ASP A 66 -23.08 11.93 -3.84
N LYS A 67 -21.94 11.33 -3.52
CA LYS A 67 -21.46 10.12 -4.23
C LYS A 67 -22.32 8.91 -3.91
N LEU A 68 -22.77 8.75 -2.66
CA LEU A 68 -23.72 7.71 -2.27
C LEU A 68 -25.02 7.81 -3.09
N TYR A 69 -25.56 9.02 -3.19
CA TYR A 69 -26.77 9.26 -3.99
C TYR A 69 -26.53 8.97 -5.48
N LYS A 70 -25.44 9.46 -6.05
CA LYS A 70 -25.11 9.24 -7.47
C LYS A 70 -24.80 7.77 -7.79
N ALA A 71 -24.17 7.03 -6.88
CA ALA A 71 -23.79 5.64 -7.09
C ALA A 71 -24.97 4.68 -6.92
N CYS A 72 -25.76 4.85 -5.86
CA CYS A 72 -26.76 3.88 -5.41
C CYS A 72 -28.17 4.46 -5.26
N GLY A 73 -28.40 5.75 -5.50
CA GLY A 73 -29.69 6.42 -5.31
C GLY A 73 -30.09 6.59 -3.83
N VAL A 74 -29.21 6.28 -2.89
CA VAL A 74 -29.49 6.30 -1.45
C VAL A 74 -29.27 7.71 -0.89
N GLN A 75 -30.29 8.25 -0.25
CA GLN A 75 -30.20 9.51 0.46
C GLN A 75 -29.64 9.29 1.88
N SER A 76 -28.93 10.28 2.40
CA SER A 76 -28.33 10.21 3.74
C SER A 76 -28.65 11.46 4.57
N ALA A 77 -28.75 11.26 5.87
CA ALA A 77 -28.73 12.35 6.85
C ALA A 77 -27.29 12.85 7.08
N ILE A 78 -27.18 14.09 7.53
CA ILE A 78 -25.88 14.69 7.91
C ILE A 78 -25.85 14.85 9.43
N GLU A 79 -24.77 14.37 10.06
CA GLU A 79 -24.48 14.56 11.49
C GLU A 79 -23.24 15.43 11.64
N LYS A 80 -23.44 16.75 11.70
CA LYS A 80 -22.35 17.72 11.71
C LYS A 80 -22.75 19.05 12.32
N ALA A 81 -21.96 19.57 13.24
CA ALA A 81 -22.20 20.86 13.92
C ALA A 81 -23.65 20.99 14.40
N GLU A 82 -24.46 21.86 13.81
CA GLU A 82 -25.86 22.05 14.13
C GLU A 82 -26.80 21.02 13.50
N GLU A 83 -26.37 20.35 12.41
CA GLU A 83 -27.16 19.32 11.72
C GLU A 83 -27.15 18.02 12.53
N THR A 84 -28.31 17.37 12.70
CA THR A 84 -28.42 16.10 13.41
C THR A 84 -29.17 15.05 12.61
N ALA A 85 -28.63 13.84 12.62
CA ALA A 85 -29.24 12.66 12.04
C ALA A 85 -30.21 11.95 12.99
N LEU A 86 -30.26 12.35 14.27
CA LEU A 86 -31.16 11.75 15.24
C LEU A 86 -32.62 12.01 14.87
N GLY A 87 -33.39 10.94 14.73
CA GLY A 87 -34.80 11.02 14.28
C GLY A 87 -34.99 11.14 12.76
N SER A 88 -33.90 11.08 11.97
CA SER A 88 -33.99 11.06 10.50
C SER A 88 -34.67 9.80 9.98
N TYR A 89 -35.41 9.93 8.87
CA TYR A 89 -35.97 8.82 8.10
C TYR A 89 -34.91 8.04 7.30
N TYR A 90 -33.76 8.66 7.04
CA TYR A 90 -32.68 8.02 6.27
C TYR A 90 -31.92 7.03 7.13
N ASN A 91 -31.74 5.82 6.61
CA ASN A 91 -30.98 4.78 7.29
C ASN A 91 -29.46 4.99 7.17
N VAL A 92 -28.99 5.83 6.25
CA VAL A 92 -27.58 6.19 6.14
C VAL A 92 -27.33 7.58 6.72
N THR A 93 -26.28 7.70 7.52
CA THR A 93 -25.81 8.97 8.09
C THR A 93 -24.37 9.22 7.65
N CYS A 94 -24.08 10.39 7.09
CA CYS A 94 -22.72 10.88 6.89
C CYS A 94 -22.34 11.77 8.07
N GLY A 95 -21.41 11.32 8.91
CA GLY A 95 -21.07 11.92 10.19
C GLY A 95 -19.67 12.52 10.26
N SER A 96 -19.56 13.68 10.93
CA SER A 96 -18.28 14.31 11.27
C SER A 96 -17.71 13.71 12.54
N VAL A 97 -16.46 13.22 12.45
CA VAL A 97 -15.73 12.73 13.62
C VAL A 97 -15.57 13.84 14.67
N GLN A 98 -15.26 15.08 14.26
CA GLN A 98 -15.11 16.23 15.16
C GLN A 98 -16.40 16.55 15.93
N THR A 99 -17.56 16.22 15.34
CA THR A 99 -18.86 16.41 16.01
C THR A 99 -19.15 15.24 16.93
N LEU A 100 -19.04 14.01 16.44
CA LEU A 100 -19.40 12.79 17.16
C LEU A 100 -18.44 12.42 18.29
N GLN A 101 -17.14 12.79 18.22
CA GLN A 101 -16.20 12.53 19.32
C GLN A 101 -16.54 13.28 20.63
N ARG A 102 -17.42 14.30 20.54
CA ARG A 102 -17.88 15.05 21.73
C ARG A 102 -18.86 14.17 22.51
N GLN A 103 -18.51 13.78 23.72
CA GLN A 103 -19.29 12.85 24.55
C GLN A 103 -20.77 13.22 24.64
N LYS A 104 -21.09 14.50 24.92
CA LYS A 104 -22.49 14.99 24.97
C LYS A 104 -23.26 14.83 23.66
N ARG A 105 -22.57 14.81 22.52
CA ARG A 105 -23.19 14.58 21.21
C ARG A 105 -23.41 13.11 20.96
N LEU A 106 -22.43 12.29 21.28
CA LEU A 106 -22.45 10.85 21.15
C LEU A 106 -23.56 10.22 22.01
N GLU A 107 -23.67 10.64 23.27
CA GLU A 107 -24.67 10.16 24.24
C GLU A 107 -26.14 10.48 23.88
N ARG A 108 -26.38 11.33 22.88
CA ARG A 108 -27.74 11.58 22.36
C ARG A 108 -28.27 10.37 21.56
N PHE A 109 -27.40 9.54 21.06
CA PHE A 109 -27.75 8.36 20.28
C PHE A 109 -27.78 7.11 21.15
N PRO A 110 -28.75 6.19 20.96
CA PRO A 110 -28.72 4.86 21.58
C PRO A 110 -27.43 4.08 21.23
N ARG A 111 -27.01 3.20 22.13
CA ARG A 111 -25.81 2.36 21.95
C ARG A 111 -25.92 1.36 20.81
N ASP A 112 -27.10 1.06 20.36
CA ASP A 112 -27.47 0.17 19.26
C ASP A 112 -28.01 0.92 18.03
N TYR A 113 -27.83 2.27 17.98
CA TYR A 113 -28.41 3.09 16.93
C TYR A 113 -27.86 2.77 15.53
N TYR A 114 -26.56 2.49 15.42
CA TYR A 114 -25.91 2.08 14.19
C TYR A 114 -25.44 0.63 14.28
N GLY A 115 -25.86 -0.18 13.31
CA GLY A 115 -25.42 -1.58 13.16
C GLY A 115 -24.15 -1.72 12.32
N THR A 116 -23.94 -0.78 11.37
CA THR A 116 -22.73 -0.72 10.54
C THR A 116 -22.08 0.66 10.59
N ILE A 117 -20.75 0.70 10.69
CA ILE A 117 -19.93 1.92 10.64
C ILE A 117 -18.90 1.77 9.52
N ILE A 118 -18.84 2.75 8.62
CA ILE A 118 -17.85 2.84 7.56
C ILE A 118 -16.90 4.00 7.89
N VAL A 119 -15.61 3.71 7.96
CA VAL A 119 -14.57 4.71 8.24
C VAL A 119 -13.81 4.98 6.96
N ASP A 120 -14.07 6.12 6.34
CA ASP A 120 -13.28 6.56 5.19
C ASP A 120 -11.92 7.11 5.67
N GLU A 121 -10.87 6.86 4.88
CA GLU A 121 -9.47 7.10 5.24
C GLU A 121 -9.11 6.48 6.62
N ALA A 122 -9.26 5.15 6.69
CA ALA A 122 -9.15 4.36 7.92
C ALA A 122 -7.79 4.47 8.64
N HIS A 123 -6.75 5.02 8.01
CA HIS A 123 -5.49 5.35 8.69
C HIS A 123 -5.68 6.37 9.82
N HIS A 124 -6.77 7.16 9.82
CA HIS A 124 -7.13 8.04 10.93
C HIS A 124 -7.84 7.31 12.08
N ALA A 125 -8.26 6.05 11.93
CA ALA A 125 -9.00 5.30 12.96
C ALA A 125 -8.21 5.08 14.27
N LEU A 126 -6.90 5.29 14.24
CA LEU A 126 -6.02 5.23 15.41
C LEU A 126 -6.16 6.43 16.36
N CYS A 127 -6.73 7.54 15.89
CA CYS A 127 -6.93 8.73 16.71
C CYS A 127 -8.02 8.49 17.77
N ASP A 128 -7.84 9.08 18.95
CA ASP A 128 -8.74 8.92 20.10
C ASP A 128 -10.21 9.22 19.78
N GLY A 129 -10.46 10.21 18.90
CA GLY A 129 -11.81 10.58 18.48
C GLY A 129 -12.53 9.45 17.73
N TYR A 130 -11.84 8.76 16.83
CA TYR A 130 -12.40 7.59 16.15
C TYR A 130 -12.60 6.41 17.10
N ARG A 131 -11.59 6.12 17.94
CA ARG A 131 -11.69 5.04 18.95
C ARG A 131 -12.89 5.25 19.85
N ALA A 132 -13.11 6.45 20.38
CA ALA A 132 -14.26 6.78 21.21
C ALA A 132 -15.61 6.49 20.52
N ILE A 133 -15.72 6.80 19.23
CA ILE A 133 -16.93 6.54 18.44
C ILE A 133 -17.12 5.02 18.22
N LEU A 134 -16.07 4.31 17.83
CA LEU A 134 -16.10 2.86 17.58
C LEU A 134 -16.35 2.06 18.86
N ASP A 135 -15.87 2.53 20.00
CA ASP A 135 -16.11 1.90 21.30
C ASP A 135 -17.51 2.20 21.83
N TYR A 136 -18.08 3.36 21.46
CA TYR A 136 -19.47 3.68 21.81
C TYR A 136 -20.45 2.73 21.13
N TRP A 137 -20.28 2.44 19.85
CA TRP A 137 -21.07 1.47 19.08
C TRP A 137 -20.28 0.16 18.85
N ASN A 138 -19.80 -0.44 19.92
CA ASN A 138 -18.90 -1.59 19.89
C ASN A 138 -19.53 -2.88 19.30
N ASN A 139 -20.86 -2.92 19.16
CA ASN A 139 -21.57 -4.03 18.51
C ASN A 139 -21.72 -3.86 17.00
N ALA A 140 -21.47 -2.67 16.47
CA ALA A 140 -21.56 -2.41 15.04
C ALA A 140 -20.48 -3.18 14.26
N LYS A 141 -20.81 -3.61 13.05
CA LYS A 141 -19.82 -4.04 12.05
C LYS A 141 -19.04 -2.81 11.58
N VAL A 142 -17.74 -2.92 11.43
CA VAL A 142 -16.91 -1.81 11.02
C VAL A 142 -16.17 -2.15 9.74
N LEU A 143 -16.32 -1.29 8.73
CA LEU A 143 -15.51 -1.30 7.51
C LEU A 143 -14.56 -0.11 7.52
N GLY A 144 -13.27 -0.35 7.65
CA GLY A 144 -12.26 0.67 7.36
C GLY A 144 -11.90 0.67 5.88
N VAL A 145 -11.78 1.85 5.29
CA VAL A 145 -11.41 2.00 3.87
C VAL A 145 -10.17 2.88 3.78
N THR A 146 -9.13 2.40 3.12
CA THR A 146 -7.87 3.16 2.95
C THR A 146 -7.25 2.95 1.57
N ALA A 147 -6.42 3.90 1.13
CA ALA A 147 -5.70 3.80 -0.14
C ALA A 147 -4.45 2.95 -0.05
N THR A 148 -3.74 3.03 1.06
CA THR A 148 -2.49 2.30 1.30
C THR A 148 -2.39 1.98 2.78
N PRO A 149 -2.35 0.71 3.15
CA PRO A 149 -1.82 0.34 4.44
C PRO A 149 -0.31 0.33 4.29
N ASP A 150 0.39 1.31 4.83
CA ASP A 150 1.83 1.22 4.99
C ASP A 150 2.16 0.08 5.96
N ARG A 151 3.35 -0.54 5.84
CA ARG A 151 3.74 -1.64 6.76
C ARG A 151 3.73 -1.20 8.22
N GLY A 152 4.07 0.08 8.48
CA GLY A 152 3.93 0.70 9.79
C GLY A 152 2.47 0.85 10.22
N ASP A 153 1.62 1.33 9.31
CA ASP A 153 0.19 1.54 9.55
C ASP A 153 -0.59 0.24 9.70
N LYS A 154 -0.22 -0.84 8.96
CA LYS A 154 -0.84 -2.17 9.15
C LYS A 154 -0.66 -2.70 10.56
N ARG A 155 0.52 -2.51 11.18
CA ARG A 155 0.74 -2.92 12.57
C ARG A 155 -0.14 -2.14 13.53
N ASN A 156 -0.28 -0.83 13.29
CA ASN A 156 -1.10 0.05 14.11
C ASN A 156 -2.59 -0.16 13.81
N LEU A 157 -2.99 -0.29 12.55
CA LEU A 157 -4.38 -0.58 12.16
C LEU A 157 -4.87 -1.93 12.68
N GLY A 158 -3.99 -2.89 12.89
CA GLY A 158 -4.30 -4.17 13.57
C GLY A 158 -4.75 -4.03 15.02
N GLU A 159 -4.60 -2.85 15.66
CA GLU A 159 -5.20 -2.56 16.96
C GLU A 159 -6.71 -2.26 16.87
N VAL A 160 -7.18 -1.83 15.70
CA VAL A 160 -8.57 -1.43 15.45
C VAL A 160 -9.30 -2.43 14.56
N PHE A 161 -8.64 -2.97 13.54
CA PHE A 161 -9.21 -3.90 12.57
C PHE A 161 -8.66 -5.31 12.76
N GLU A 162 -9.54 -6.30 12.69
CA GLU A 162 -9.25 -7.71 12.95
C GLU A 162 -8.77 -8.44 11.70
N SER A 163 -9.18 -7.95 10.51
CA SER A 163 -8.87 -8.58 9.23
C SER A 163 -8.76 -7.56 8.09
N VAL A 164 -8.16 -8.01 6.98
CA VAL A 164 -8.22 -7.32 5.68
C VAL A 164 -9.14 -8.14 4.78
N ALA A 165 -10.30 -7.57 4.44
CA ALA A 165 -11.30 -8.24 3.62
C ALA A 165 -10.86 -8.34 2.16
N TYR A 166 -10.26 -7.28 1.64
CA TYR A 166 -9.75 -7.24 0.28
C TYR A 166 -8.62 -6.21 0.15
N GLU A 167 -7.59 -6.58 -0.59
CA GLU A 167 -6.47 -5.70 -0.91
C GLU A 167 -6.21 -5.72 -2.42
N TYR A 168 -6.27 -4.54 -3.06
CA TYR A 168 -5.97 -4.35 -4.47
C TYR A 168 -4.84 -3.36 -4.61
N SER A 169 -3.77 -3.75 -5.30
CA SER A 169 -2.58 -2.93 -5.40
C SER A 169 -2.68 -1.90 -6.53
N ILE A 170 -1.96 -0.77 -6.40
CA ILE A 170 -1.83 0.21 -7.48
C ILE A 170 -1.17 -0.42 -8.71
N ARG A 171 -0.24 -1.37 -8.51
CA ARG A 171 0.43 -2.15 -9.55
C ARG A 171 -0.56 -2.94 -10.38
N ASP A 172 -1.48 -3.67 -9.73
CA ASP A 172 -2.49 -4.48 -10.42
C ASP A 172 -3.50 -3.57 -11.13
N ALA A 173 -3.88 -2.45 -10.52
CA ALA A 173 -4.75 -1.47 -11.12
C ALA A 173 -4.17 -0.86 -12.42
N ILE A 174 -2.86 -0.61 -12.45
CA ILE A 174 -2.16 -0.14 -13.67
C ILE A 174 -2.06 -1.28 -14.69
N LYS A 175 -1.66 -2.50 -14.29
CA LYS A 175 -1.56 -3.66 -15.18
C LYS A 175 -2.87 -4.01 -15.86
N GLN A 176 -3.98 -3.90 -15.13
CA GLN A 176 -5.32 -4.18 -15.66
C GLN A 176 -5.96 -3.00 -16.38
N GLY A 177 -5.24 -1.87 -16.50
CA GLY A 177 -5.70 -0.68 -17.23
C GLY A 177 -6.81 0.10 -16.53
N TYR A 178 -6.94 0.00 -15.21
CA TYR A 178 -7.87 0.80 -14.41
C TYR A 178 -7.28 2.13 -13.92
N LEU A 179 -5.96 2.22 -13.91
CA LEU A 179 -5.20 3.45 -13.65
C LEU A 179 -4.21 3.70 -14.79
N SER A 180 -3.84 4.97 -14.98
CA SER A 180 -2.82 5.36 -15.96
C SER A 180 -1.47 4.74 -15.64
N LYS A 181 -0.71 4.40 -16.67
CA LYS A 181 0.71 4.10 -16.53
C LYS A 181 1.41 5.26 -15.85
N ILE A 182 2.41 4.96 -15.05
CA ILE A 182 3.21 5.97 -14.36
C ILE A 182 4.62 5.95 -14.92
N VAL A 183 5.08 7.13 -15.32
CA VAL A 183 6.43 7.37 -15.78
C VAL A 183 7.12 8.29 -14.78
N CYS A 184 8.33 7.95 -14.39
CA CYS A 184 9.14 8.75 -13.47
C CYS A 184 10.33 9.34 -14.20
N GLU A 185 10.61 10.61 -13.97
CA GLU A 185 11.81 11.30 -14.40
C GLU A 185 12.56 11.81 -13.18
N CYS A 186 13.81 11.37 -13.04
CA CYS A 186 14.68 11.84 -11.96
C CYS A 186 15.28 13.21 -12.32
N VAL A 187 14.94 14.24 -11.56
CA VAL A 187 15.50 15.57 -11.70
C VAL A 187 16.79 15.69 -10.88
N PRO A 188 17.96 15.99 -11.48
CA PRO A 188 19.25 15.97 -10.81
C PRO A 188 19.50 17.18 -9.91
N LEU A 189 18.46 17.80 -9.42
CA LEU A 189 18.52 18.92 -8.48
C LEU A 189 18.54 18.36 -7.05
N LYS A 190 19.69 18.50 -6.39
CA LYS A 190 19.87 18.06 -5.00
C LYS A 190 19.39 19.13 -4.04
N ILE A 191 18.26 18.90 -3.41
CA ILE A 191 17.68 19.80 -2.41
C ILE A 191 18.07 19.30 -1.02
N ASP A 192 18.78 20.13 -0.27
CA ASP A 192 19.30 19.77 1.05
C ASP A 192 18.25 20.01 2.14
N LEU A 193 17.87 18.92 2.82
CA LEU A 193 16.94 18.90 3.95
C LEU A 193 17.62 18.48 5.27
N SER A 194 18.95 18.48 5.33
CA SER A 194 19.71 18.01 6.50
C SER A 194 19.41 18.80 7.77
N ASN A 195 19.01 20.07 7.64
CA ASN A 195 18.66 20.98 8.73
C ASN A 195 17.15 21.06 9.02
N VAL A 196 16.33 20.30 8.31
CA VAL A 196 14.87 20.28 8.51
C VAL A 196 14.51 19.33 9.65
N HIS A 197 13.72 19.81 10.60
CA HIS A 197 13.29 19.03 11.75
C HIS A 197 11.98 18.28 11.51
N MET A 198 11.80 17.20 12.27
CA MET A 198 10.54 16.47 12.30
C MET A 198 9.57 17.09 13.31
N LYS A 199 8.31 17.22 12.92
CA LYS A 199 7.21 17.72 13.75
C LYS A 199 5.97 16.86 13.53
N ALA A 200 5.41 16.30 14.60
CA ALA A 200 4.22 15.46 14.54
C ALA A 200 4.30 14.29 13.56
N GLY A 201 5.48 13.66 13.41
CA GLY A 201 5.69 12.48 12.58
C GLY A 201 6.02 12.76 11.11
N ASP A 202 6.09 14.03 10.69
CA ASP A 202 6.53 14.43 9.35
C ASP A 202 7.47 15.65 9.43
N TYR A 203 8.03 16.08 8.33
CA TYR A 203 8.90 17.24 8.29
C TYR A 203 8.15 18.55 8.53
N ASP A 204 8.80 19.52 9.22
CA ASP A 204 8.22 20.85 9.43
C ASP A 204 8.05 21.59 8.10
N ALA A 205 6.81 21.93 7.77
CA ALA A 205 6.46 22.53 6.49
C ALA A 205 7.09 23.92 6.29
N ALA A 206 7.32 24.68 7.36
CA ALA A 206 7.94 26.00 7.28
C ALA A 206 9.43 25.86 6.92
N GLU A 207 10.13 24.94 7.56
CA GLU A 207 11.55 24.69 7.30
C GLU A 207 11.76 24.11 5.89
N ILE A 208 10.88 23.19 5.42
CA ILE A 208 10.91 22.75 4.02
C ILE A 208 10.73 23.93 3.07
N GLY A 209 9.76 24.82 3.37
CA GLY A 209 9.49 26.01 2.55
C GLY A 209 10.73 26.88 2.38
N HIS A 210 11.47 27.12 3.47
CA HIS A 210 12.72 27.87 3.44
C HIS A 210 13.84 27.12 2.67
N ALA A 211 13.95 25.81 2.87
CA ALA A 211 14.94 25.00 2.16
C ALA A 211 14.70 24.97 0.64
N LEU A 212 13.44 25.07 0.20
CA LEU A 212 13.06 25.10 -1.21
C LEU A 212 13.26 26.45 -1.89
N GLU A 213 13.22 27.56 -1.14
CA GLU A 213 13.23 28.90 -1.72
C GLU A 213 14.37 29.15 -2.74
N PRO A 214 15.62 28.76 -2.46
CA PRO A 214 16.74 28.98 -3.39
C PRO A 214 16.61 28.20 -4.72
N TYR A 215 15.80 27.15 -4.74
CA TYR A 215 15.68 26.22 -5.87
C TYR A 215 14.44 26.47 -6.74
N LEU A 216 13.51 27.35 -6.33
CA LEU A 216 12.22 27.53 -7.02
C LEU A 216 12.38 27.93 -8.49
N GLU A 217 13.37 28.77 -8.81
CA GLU A 217 13.64 29.16 -10.20
C GLU A 217 14.10 27.97 -11.04
N GLN A 218 15.04 27.19 -10.52
CA GLN A 218 15.54 26.00 -11.20
C GLN A 218 14.44 24.94 -11.34
N ILE A 219 13.61 24.73 -10.31
CA ILE A 219 12.46 23.82 -10.36
C ILE A 219 11.50 24.23 -11.47
N ALA A 220 11.22 25.55 -11.62
CA ALA A 220 10.31 26.05 -12.63
C ALA A 220 10.80 25.79 -14.07
N ASP A 221 12.11 25.61 -14.29
CA ASP A 221 12.69 25.29 -15.59
C ASP A 221 12.47 23.83 -16.01
N TYR A 222 12.17 22.93 -15.05
CA TYR A 222 11.86 21.53 -15.33
C TYR A 222 10.37 21.27 -15.58
N ILE A 223 9.49 22.27 -15.38
CA ILE A 223 8.04 22.08 -15.57
C ILE A 223 7.72 21.86 -17.06
N PRO A 224 7.10 20.72 -17.44
CA PRO A 224 6.79 20.42 -18.82
C PRO A 224 5.68 21.35 -19.36
N ARG A 225 5.82 21.81 -20.63
CA ARG A 225 4.86 22.73 -21.28
C ARG A 225 3.68 22.03 -21.93
N ASP A 226 3.84 20.75 -22.21
CA ASP A 226 2.89 19.90 -22.92
C ASP A 226 2.00 19.08 -21.99
N ARG A 227 2.09 19.33 -20.67
CA ARG A 227 1.37 18.58 -19.65
C ARG A 227 0.57 19.47 -18.71
N ARG A 228 -0.56 18.93 -18.23
CA ARG A 228 -1.33 19.53 -17.13
C ARG A 228 -0.75 19.14 -15.80
N THR A 229 -0.10 20.10 -15.17
CA THR A 229 0.75 19.85 -14.01
C THR A 229 0.07 20.27 -12.72
N LEU A 230 0.08 19.37 -11.72
CA LEU A 230 -0.32 19.64 -10.35
C LEU A 230 0.91 19.63 -9.44
N ILE A 231 1.17 20.77 -8.78
CA ILE A 231 2.33 20.92 -7.89
C ILE A 231 1.86 21.05 -6.44
N PHE A 232 2.39 20.19 -5.58
CA PHE A 232 2.18 20.25 -4.13
C PHE A 232 3.37 20.91 -3.46
N LEU A 233 3.12 22.03 -2.78
CA LEU A 233 4.14 22.80 -2.06
C LEU A 233 3.86 22.82 -0.55
N PRO A 234 4.91 23.00 0.28
CA PRO A 234 4.76 22.96 1.74
C PRO A 234 3.97 24.15 2.31
N LEU A 235 4.10 25.34 1.70
CA LEU A 235 3.51 26.58 2.19
C LEU A 235 2.72 27.31 1.09
N VAL A 236 1.69 28.05 1.50
CA VAL A 236 0.94 28.98 0.63
C VAL A 236 1.88 30.03 0.01
N ALA A 237 2.80 30.57 0.79
CA ALA A 237 3.77 31.58 0.30
C ALA A 237 4.66 31.01 -0.80
N THR A 238 5.21 29.81 -0.62
CA THR A 238 6.06 29.13 -1.63
C THR A 238 5.25 28.81 -2.88
N SER A 239 3.98 28.40 -2.73
CA SER A 239 3.07 28.14 -3.84
C SER A 239 2.79 29.40 -4.66
N LYS A 240 2.52 30.53 -4.02
CA LYS A 240 2.31 31.82 -4.72
C LYS A 240 3.58 32.30 -5.42
N LYS A 241 4.75 32.13 -4.82
CA LYS A 241 6.04 32.43 -5.47
C LYS A 241 6.25 31.57 -6.72
N MET A 242 5.99 30.26 -6.63
CA MET A 242 6.09 29.36 -7.78
C MET A 242 5.15 29.79 -8.91
N VAL A 243 3.91 30.15 -8.62
CA VAL A 243 2.96 30.68 -9.64
C VAL A 243 3.50 31.94 -10.31
N ALA A 244 4.07 32.88 -9.55
CA ALA A 244 4.66 34.09 -10.12
C ALA A 244 5.80 33.78 -11.08
N LEU A 245 6.69 32.85 -10.70
CA LEU A 245 7.80 32.38 -11.54
C LEU A 245 7.32 31.69 -12.82
N LEU A 246 6.27 30.85 -12.72
CA LEU A 246 5.70 30.15 -13.87
C LEU A 246 4.99 31.12 -14.82
N LYS A 247 4.25 32.10 -14.30
CA LYS A 247 3.63 33.16 -15.11
C LYS A 247 4.68 33.97 -15.86
N ALA A 248 5.80 34.32 -15.22
CA ALA A 248 6.92 35.00 -15.87
C ALA A 248 7.55 34.18 -17.00
N ARG A 249 7.42 32.84 -16.96
CA ARG A 249 7.85 31.89 -18.00
C ARG A 249 6.78 31.61 -19.05
N GLY A 250 5.62 32.26 -18.97
CA GLY A 250 4.53 32.15 -19.93
C GLY A 250 3.58 30.97 -19.73
N PHE A 251 3.54 30.36 -18.54
CA PHE A 251 2.53 29.37 -18.17
C PHE A 251 1.24 30.03 -17.69
N ASN A 252 0.09 29.44 -18.00
CA ASN A 252 -1.17 29.74 -17.33
C ASN A 252 -1.20 29.03 -15.98
N ALA A 253 -0.54 29.59 -14.99
CA ALA A 253 -0.39 29.00 -13.67
C ALA A 253 -1.28 29.67 -12.64
N GLU A 254 -1.89 28.88 -11.75
CA GLU A 254 -2.72 29.39 -10.66
C GLU A 254 -2.40 28.72 -9.31
N HIS A 255 -2.75 29.42 -8.24
CA HIS A 255 -2.65 28.94 -6.88
C HIS A 255 -4.04 28.68 -6.29
N ILE A 256 -4.14 27.60 -5.50
CA ILE A 256 -5.35 27.31 -4.75
C ILE A 256 -4.99 26.91 -3.31
N ASP A 257 -5.72 27.47 -2.34
CA ASP A 257 -5.60 27.14 -0.93
C ASP A 257 -6.97 27.10 -0.21
N GLY A 258 -6.98 26.83 1.09
CA GLY A 258 -8.21 26.77 1.90
C GLY A 258 -8.94 28.11 2.04
N LYS A 259 -8.29 29.25 1.70
CA LYS A 259 -8.85 30.60 1.76
C LYS A 259 -9.23 31.16 0.39
N SER A 260 -9.01 30.40 -0.69
CA SER A 260 -9.39 30.83 -2.04
C SER A 260 -10.91 30.90 -2.16
N GLU A 261 -11.45 32.10 -2.38
CA GLU A 261 -12.90 32.37 -2.53
C GLU A 261 -13.40 31.91 -3.91
N ASP A 262 -12.56 31.99 -4.93
CA ASP A 262 -12.79 31.64 -6.33
C ASP A 262 -12.45 30.17 -6.67
N ARG A 263 -12.38 29.31 -5.65
CA ARG A 263 -11.95 27.91 -5.78
C ARG A 263 -12.70 27.14 -6.86
N ARG A 264 -14.03 27.31 -6.96
CA ARG A 264 -14.86 26.63 -7.96
C ARG A 264 -14.51 27.09 -9.38
N GLU A 265 -14.26 28.38 -9.55
CA GLU A 265 -13.90 28.96 -10.85
C GLU A 265 -12.50 28.50 -11.29
N ILE A 266 -11.53 28.45 -10.38
CA ILE A 266 -10.19 27.91 -10.66
C ILE A 266 -10.28 26.45 -11.13
N LEU A 267 -11.02 25.62 -10.39
CA LEU A 267 -11.18 24.21 -10.74
C LEU A 267 -11.92 24.03 -12.07
N GLN A 268 -12.92 24.88 -12.37
CA GLN A 268 -13.61 24.86 -13.66
C GLN A 268 -12.67 25.26 -14.80
N ARG A 269 -11.84 26.29 -14.62
CA ARG A 269 -10.86 26.72 -15.64
C ARG A 269 -9.77 25.66 -15.87
N LEU A 270 -9.39 24.92 -14.81
CA LEU A 270 -8.48 23.77 -14.94
C LEU A 270 -9.14 22.67 -15.78
N HIS A 271 -10.40 22.34 -15.47
CA HIS A 271 -11.20 21.36 -16.22
C HIS A 271 -11.34 21.75 -17.70
N ASP A 272 -11.61 23.02 -17.97
CA ASP A 272 -11.73 23.58 -19.33
C ASP A 272 -10.38 23.65 -20.08
N GLY A 273 -9.27 23.30 -19.46
CA GLY A 273 -7.93 23.37 -20.07
C GLY A 273 -7.36 24.76 -20.20
N LYS A 274 -7.85 25.74 -19.41
CA LYS A 274 -7.37 27.12 -19.40
C LYS A 274 -6.23 27.35 -18.41
N ILE A 275 -5.89 26.35 -17.60
CA ILE A 275 -4.79 26.34 -16.62
C ILE A 275 -3.87 25.20 -16.99
N ASP A 276 -2.59 25.49 -17.19
CA ASP A 276 -1.54 24.50 -17.48
C ASP A 276 -0.97 23.94 -16.19
N VAL A 277 -0.79 24.79 -15.17
CA VAL A 277 -0.17 24.43 -13.91
C VAL A 277 -0.99 24.91 -12.73
N LEU A 278 -1.42 23.98 -11.88
CA LEU A 278 -2.09 24.28 -10.61
C LEU A 278 -1.15 24.02 -9.43
N CYS A 279 -0.82 25.07 -8.69
CA CYS A 279 -0.03 24.98 -7.46
C CYS A 279 -0.95 24.98 -6.24
N ASN A 280 -0.69 24.10 -5.28
CA ASN A 280 -1.46 24.07 -4.06
C ASN A 280 -0.56 23.80 -2.83
N SER A 281 -1.08 24.16 -1.64
CA SER A 281 -0.47 23.82 -0.37
C SER A 281 -1.39 22.86 0.38
N MET A 282 -1.23 21.54 0.12
CA MET A 282 -1.91 20.41 0.79
C MET A 282 -3.45 20.40 0.73
N LEU A 283 -4.08 21.31 -0.01
CA LEU A 283 -5.54 21.35 -0.10
C LEU A 283 -6.09 20.18 -0.94
N LEU A 284 -5.42 19.88 -2.05
CA LEU A 284 -5.91 18.94 -3.07
C LEU A 284 -5.49 17.49 -2.81
N THR A 285 -4.95 17.17 -1.63
CA THR A 285 -4.60 15.80 -1.25
C THR A 285 -5.82 14.90 -1.10
N GLU A 286 -6.96 15.46 -0.72
CA GLU A 286 -8.22 14.74 -0.53
C GLU A 286 -9.36 15.42 -1.29
N GLY A 287 -10.33 14.64 -1.77
CA GLY A 287 -11.57 15.15 -2.37
C GLY A 287 -11.46 15.84 -3.74
N PHE A 288 -10.27 16.04 -4.29
CA PHE A 288 -10.05 16.62 -5.62
C PHE A 288 -10.12 15.55 -6.71
N ASP A 289 -10.89 15.82 -7.77
CA ASP A 289 -11.14 14.89 -8.87
C ASP A 289 -11.02 15.60 -10.24
N GLU A 290 -9.82 15.58 -10.82
CA GLU A 290 -9.55 16.09 -12.17
C GLU A 290 -8.71 15.05 -12.94
N PRO A 291 -9.36 14.23 -13.78
CA PRO A 291 -8.68 13.16 -14.51
C PRO A 291 -7.66 13.63 -15.54
N SER A 292 -7.78 14.87 -16.02
CA SER A 292 -6.92 15.43 -17.06
C SER A 292 -5.49 15.74 -16.58
N ILE A 293 -5.24 15.73 -15.25
CA ILE A 293 -3.89 15.91 -14.71
C ILE A 293 -3.01 14.73 -15.14
N ASP A 294 -1.94 15.02 -15.86
CA ASP A 294 -0.99 14.05 -16.41
C ASP A 294 0.46 14.29 -15.98
N CYS A 295 0.72 15.30 -15.15
CA CYS A 295 1.98 15.51 -14.45
C CYS A 295 1.72 15.89 -12.99
N VAL A 296 2.41 15.22 -12.05
CA VAL A 296 2.36 15.53 -10.62
C VAL A 296 3.76 15.75 -10.08
N ILE A 297 3.93 16.84 -9.35
CA ILE A 297 5.19 17.24 -8.73
C ILE A 297 4.97 17.41 -7.23
N CYS A 298 5.67 16.60 -6.43
CA CYS A 298 5.63 16.67 -4.98
C CYS A 298 6.84 17.43 -4.46
N LEU A 299 6.69 18.74 -4.22
CA LEU A 299 7.71 19.59 -3.57
C LEU A 299 7.53 19.66 -2.05
N ARG A 300 6.74 18.78 -1.49
CA ARG A 300 6.65 18.51 -0.08
C ARG A 300 7.11 17.08 0.20
N PRO A 301 8.42 16.89 0.44
CA PRO A 301 8.95 15.58 0.81
C PRO A 301 8.24 15.08 2.08
N THR A 302 7.94 13.80 2.11
CA THR A 302 7.27 13.13 3.21
C THR A 302 7.82 11.73 3.41
N SER A 303 7.84 11.27 4.65
CA SER A 303 8.12 9.87 5.00
C SER A 303 6.84 9.01 5.00
N SER A 304 5.66 9.62 4.90
CA SER A 304 4.38 8.93 4.85
C SER A 304 4.04 8.44 3.45
N ARG A 305 4.11 7.12 3.25
CA ARG A 305 3.70 6.47 1.98
C ARG A 305 2.23 6.72 1.68
N ALA A 306 1.37 6.76 2.69
CA ALA A 306 -0.05 7.04 2.53
C ALA A 306 -0.26 8.44 1.93
N MET A 307 0.37 9.46 2.51
CA MET A 307 0.31 10.83 1.99
C MET A 307 0.87 10.92 0.56
N TYR A 308 2.03 10.33 0.31
CA TYR A 308 2.63 10.34 -1.03
C TYR A 308 1.71 9.68 -2.06
N SER A 309 1.12 8.53 -1.73
CA SER A 309 0.17 7.82 -2.60
C SER A 309 -1.10 8.62 -2.85
N GLN A 310 -1.60 9.37 -1.88
CA GLN A 310 -2.75 10.27 -2.06
C GLN A 310 -2.40 11.42 -3.01
N ILE A 311 -1.23 12.03 -2.86
CA ILE A 311 -0.72 13.11 -3.73
C ILE A 311 -0.64 12.61 -5.18
N ILE A 312 0.12 11.54 -5.42
CA ILE A 312 0.34 11.01 -6.77
C ILE A 312 -0.95 10.44 -7.35
N GLY A 313 -1.78 9.82 -6.51
CA GLY A 313 -3.07 9.26 -6.90
C GLY A 313 -4.04 10.27 -7.54
N ARG A 314 -3.80 11.58 -7.42
CA ARG A 314 -4.58 12.61 -8.12
C ARG A 314 -4.38 12.56 -9.63
N GLY A 315 -3.18 12.19 -10.07
CA GLY A 315 -2.85 12.06 -11.48
C GLY A 315 -2.99 10.66 -12.07
N THR A 316 -3.36 9.64 -11.30
CA THR A 316 -3.41 8.26 -11.82
C THR A 316 -4.68 7.91 -12.59
N ARG A 317 -5.70 8.78 -12.58
CA ARG A 317 -6.96 8.50 -13.27
C ARG A 317 -6.81 8.48 -14.78
N LEU A 318 -7.61 7.64 -15.42
CA LEU A 318 -7.69 7.59 -16.87
C LEU A 318 -8.46 8.80 -17.41
N CYS A 319 -7.98 9.35 -18.51
CA CYS A 319 -8.64 10.42 -19.26
C CYS A 319 -8.40 10.20 -20.75
N PRO A 320 -9.37 10.47 -21.63
CA PRO A 320 -9.14 10.46 -23.07
C PRO A 320 -7.98 11.39 -23.47
N GLY A 321 -7.06 10.89 -24.29
CA GLY A 321 -5.87 11.63 -24.71
C GLY A 321 -4.69 11.62 -23.74
N LYS A 322 -4.84 11.05 -22.54
CA LYS A 322 -3.77 10.90 -21.56
C LYS A 322 -3.07 9.55 -21.75
N GLU A 323 -1.80 9.58 -22.11
CA GLU A 323 -0.99 8.37 -22.32
C GLU A 323 -0.48 7.78 -21.01
N ASN A 324 0.02 8.65 -20.11
CA ASN A 324 0.61 8.26 -18.83
C ASN A 324 0.53 9.42 -17.83
N LEU A 325 0.88 9.14 -16.59
CA LEU A 325 1.16 10.13 -15.56
C LEU A 325 2.67 10.29 -15.44
N LEU A 326 3.18 11.50 -15.61
CA LEU A 326 4.57 11.85 -15.34
C LEU A 326 4.73 12.28 -13.88
N ILE A 327 5.72 11.71 -13.19
CA ILE A 327 6.19 12.16 -11.89
C ILE A 327 7.59 12.75 -12.08
N LEU A 328 7.77 14.02 -11.72
CA LEU A 328 9.11 14.59 -11.59
C LEU A 328 9.59 14.35 -10.15
N ASP A 329 10.58 13.49 -10.01
CA ASP A 329 11.13 13.08 -8.72
C ASP A 329 12.46 13.80 -8.47
N PHE A 330 12.47 14.69 -7.48
CA PHE A 330 13.65 15.48 -7.12
C PHE A 330 14.53 14.72 -6.14
N LEU A 331 15.85 14.93 -6.23
CA LEU A 331 16.82 14.30 -5.33
C LEU A 331 16.84 15.05 -3.99
N TRP A 332 16.15 14.49 -3.01
CA TRP A 332 16.14 15.01 -1.65
C TRP A 332 17.35 14.46 -0.87
N HIS A 333 18.21 15.36 -0.38
CA HIS A 333 19.27 14.97 0.55
C HIS A 333 18.77 15.12 1.99
N SER A 334 18.58 13.98 2.66
CA SER A 334 18.18 13.91 4.06
C SER A 334 19.19 13.07 4.84
N ALA A 335 19.72 13.62 5.93
CA ALA A 335 20.71 12.92 6.77
C ALA A 335 20.07 11.83 7.67
N LYS A 336 18.75 11.81 7.86
CA LYS A 336 18.10 11.05 8.95
C LYS A 336 16.92 10.17 8.57
N HIS A 337 16.32 10.32 7.40
CA HIS A 337 15.05 9.65 7.09
C HIS A 337 14.95 9.24 5.63
N ASP A 338 14.35 8.05 5.41
CA ASP A 338 13.95 7.58 4.10
C ASP A 338 12.70 8.33 3.63
N LEU A 339 12.86 9.17 2.61
CA LEU A 339 11.76 9.91 1.99
C LEU A 339 11.08 9.05 0.93
N CYS A 340 9.75 9.20 0.83
CA CYS A 340 9.00 8.57 -0.23
C CYS A 340 9.38 9.13 -1.61
N SER A 341 9.50 8.25 -2.59
CA SER A 341 9.75 8.53 -4.00
C SER A 341 8.76 7.75 -4.87
N ALA A 342 8.77 7.98 -6.18
CA ALA A 342 7.93 7.27 -7.13
C ALA A 342 8.04 5.74 -7.00
N ALA A 343 9.23 5.22 -6.69
CA ALA A 343 9.44 3.79 -6.48
C ALA A 343 8.57 3.20 -5.35
N HIS A 344 8.31 3.95 -4.29
CA HIS A 344 7.51 3.47 -3.14
C HIS A 344 6.04 3.24 -3.45
N LEU A 345 5.54 3.74 -4.60
CA LEU A 345 4.14 3.52 -5.01
C LEU A 345 3.85 2.06 -5.37
N ILE A 346 4.80 1.40 -6.05
CA ILE A 346 4.58 0.08 -6.64
C ILE A 346 5.53 -1.00 -6.13
N ALA A 347 6.66 -0.61 -5.52
CA ALA A 347 7.63 -1.57 -5.02
C ALA A 347 7.02 -2.48 -3.94
N PRO A 348 7.12 -3.80 -4.11
CA PRO A 348 6.57 -4.76 -3.14
C PRO A 348 7.35 -4.76 -1.82
N LYS A 349 8.64 -4.41 -1.87
CA LYS A 349 9.56 -4.41 -0.72
C LYS A 349 10.41 -3.13 -0.70
N ALA A 350 10.89 -2.74 0.47
CA ALA A 350 11.77 -1.58 0.64
C ALA A 350 13.07 -1.71 -0.19
N GLU A 351 13.65 -2.91 -0.24
CA GLU A 351 14.85 -3.20 -1.06
C GLU A 351 14.61 -2.94 -2.55
N THR A 352 13.45 -3.36 -3.07
CA THR A 352 13.07 -3.09 -4.47
C THR A 352 12.93 -1.57 -4.71
N ALA A 353 12.33 -0.82 -3.78
CA ALA A 353 12.21 0.62 -3.89
C ALA A 353 13.59 1.32 -3.94
N VAL A 354 14.52 0.89 -3.08
CA VAL A 354 15.90 1.40 -3.08
C VAL A 354 16.59 1.12 -4.40
N ARG A 355 16.47 -0.11 -4.92
CA ARG A 355 17.06 -0.52 -6.21
C ARG A 355 16.49 0.29 -7.38
N MET A 356 15.16 0.42 -7.46
CA MET A 356 14.48 1.23 -8.46
C MET A 356 14.99 2.69 -8.45
N ARG A 357 15.12 3.29 -7.26
CA ARG A 357 15.66 4.64 -7.11
C ARG A 357 17.08 4.73 -7.63
N GLN A 358 17.97 3.80 -7.27
CA GLN A 358 19.35 3.76 -7.77
C GLN A 358 19.41 3.64 -9.31
N MET A 359 18.53 2.81 -9.90
CA MET A 359 18.44 2.66 -11.34
C MET A 359 17.95 3.96 -12.01
N SER A 360 16.94 4.61 -11.44
CA SER A 360 16.44 5.90 -11.92
C SER A 360 17.50 7.00 -11.85
N GLU A 361 18.25 7.09 -10.75
CA GLU A 361 19.35 8.03 -10.60
C GLU A 361 20.49 7.77 -11.63
N LYS A 362 20.82 6.50 -11.88
CA LYS A 362 21.83 6.11 -12.88
C LYS A 362 21.41 6.40 -14.32
N ALA A 363 20.12 6.34 -14.61
CA ALA A 363 19.60 6.63 -15.95
C ALA A 363 19.83 8.07 -16.38
N GLY A 364 19.97 9.00 -15.42
CA GLY A 364 20.28 10.41 -15.63
C GLY A 364 19.06 11.29 -15.91
N ALA A 365 19.31 12.59 -15.99
CA ALA A 365 18.29 13.62 -16.23
C ALA A 365 17.62 13.47 -17.60
N GLY A 366 16.35 13.79 -17.68
CA GLY A 366 15.57 13.81 -18.93
C GLY A 366 15.19 12.42 -19.42
N LYS A 367 15.54 11.34 -18.70
CA LYS A 367 15.13 9.99 -19.06
C LYS A 367 13.90 9.57 -18.27
N GLN A 368 12.81 9.39 -19.00
CA GLN A 368 11.54 8.91 -18.48
C GLN A 368 11.54 7.37 -18.42
N LEU A 369 11.25 6.81 -17.24
CA LEU A 369 11.20 5.38 -16.99
C LEU A 369 9.80 4.97 -16.58
N GLU A 370 9.23 3.95 -17.22
CA GLU A 370 7.96 3.37 -16.78
C GLU A 370 8.17 2.61 -15.47
N LEU A 371 7.37 2.91 -14.44
CA LEU A 371 7.57 2.36 -13.11
C LEU A 371 7.40 0.84 -13.04
N LEU A 372 6.47 0.25 -13.81
CA LEU A 372 6.28 -1.21 -13.81
C LEU A 372 7.46 -1.95 -14.43
N GLU A 373 8.05 -1.40 -15.51
CA GLU A 373 9.26 -1.95 -16.13
C GLU A 373 10.44 -1.82 -15.16
N LEU A 374 10.61 -0.65 -14.56
CA LEU A 374 11.66 -0.39 -13.58
C LEU A 374 11.56 -1.31 -12.35
N GLU A 375 10.34 -1.61 -11.88
CA GLU A 375 10.11 -2.56 -10.78
C GLU A 375 10.47 -3.99 -11.17
N SER A 376 10.10 -4.39 -12.39
CA SER A 376 10.45 -5.71 -12.92
C SER A 376 11.96 -5.89 -13.00
N ASP A 377 12.66 -4.91 -13.60
CA ASP A 377 14.12 -4.95 -13.75
C ASP A 377 14.83 -4.97 -12.39
N ALA A 378 14.38 -4.12 -11.44
CA ALA A 378 14.93 -4.09 -10.09
C ALA A 378 14.72 -5.41 -9.33
N SER A 379 13.56 -6.02 -9.48
CA SER A 379 13.23 -7.32 -8.87
C SER A 379 14.07 -8.45 -9.47
N ASP A 380 14.31 -8.42 -10.78
CA ASP A 380 15.15 -9.40 -11.47
C ASP A 380 16.64 -9.25 -11.09
N GLU A 381 17.15 -8.03 -10.96
CA GLU A 381 18.51 -7.80 -10.44
C GLU A 381 18.68 -8.33 -9.01
N ILE A 382 17.74 -8.01 -8.12
CA ILE A 382 17.76 -8.50 -6.74
C ILE A 382 17.70 -10.02 -6.70
N ARG A 383 16.85 -10.65 -7.52
CA ARG A 383 16.75 -12.11 -7.60
C ARG A 383 18.08 -12.73 -8.03
N LYS A 384 18.72 -12.19 -9.07
CA LYS A 384 20.04 -12.66 -9.52
C LYS A 384 21.10 -12.53 -8.42
N GLU A 385 21.19 -11.38 -7.77
CA GLU A 385 22.16 -11.18 -6.67
C GLU A 385 21.93 -12.15 -5.51
N ARG A 386 20.64 -12.47 -5.22
CA ARG A 386 20.29 -13.47 -4.20
C ARG A 386 20.65 -14.88 -4.62
N GLU A 387 20.34 -15.26 -5.86
CA GLU A 387 20.71 -16.57 -6.41
C GLU A 387 22.23 -16.77 -6.36
N ASP A 388 23.02 -15.74 -6.75
CA ASP A 388 24.49 -15.78 -6.69
C ASP A 388 25.02 -15.86 -5.24
N SER A 389 24.47 -15.00 -4.34
CA SER A 389 24.82 -15.02 -2.92
C SER A 389 24.50 -16.36 -2.28
N LEU A 390 23.41 -16.95 -2.71
CA LEU A 390 22.88 -18.21 -2.24
C LEU A 390 23.68 -19.40 -2.75
N ALA A 391 24.01 -19.42 -4.04
CA ALA A 391 24.90 -20.42 -4.61
C ALA A 391 26.24 -20.44 -3.84
N ASN A 392 26.76 -19.26 -3.49
CA ASN A 392 27.96 -19.14 -2.66
C ASN A 392 27.75 -19.65 -1.22
N LYS A 393 26.60 -19.34 -0.58
CA LYS A 393 26.26 -19.86 0.75
C LYS A 393 26.07 -21.37 0.74
N LEU A 394 25.40 -21.92 -0.28
CA LEU A 394 25.23 -23.37 -0.44
C LEU A 394 26.57 -24.08 -0.65
N ARG A 395 27.48 -23.46 -1.41
CA ARG A 395 28.85 -23.96 -1.59
C ARG A 395 29.64 -24.00 -0.27
N LEU A 396 29.47 -23.01 0.61
CA LEU A 396 30.06 -22.99 1.93
C LEU A 396 29.38 -23.96 2.91
N LEU A 397 28.07 -24.17 2.79
CA LEU A 397 27.30 -25.11 3.63
C LEU A 397 27.51 -26.56 3.21
N SER A 398 27.78 -26.85 1.94
CA SER A 398 28.08 -28.19 1.46
C SER A 398 29.38 -28.76 2.05
N THR A 399 30.25 -27.90 2.58
CA THR A 399 31.46 -28.29 3.30
C THR A 399 31.22 -28.63 4.78
N LYS A 400 30.02 -28.36 5.34
CA LYS A 400 29.66 -28.66 6.74
C LYS A 400 28.57 -29.75 6.79
N THR A 401 28.93 -30.95 7.24
CA THR A 401 27.99 -32.07 7.44
C THR A 401 27.04 -31.79 8.61
N ARG A 402 25.91 -31.09 8.38
CA ARG A 402 24.82 -30.97 9.37
C ARG A 402 23.81 -32.11 9.16
N LYS A 403 23.41 -32.77 10.26
CA LYS A 403 22.41 -33.85 10.23
C LYS A 403 20.98 -33.35 9.94
N LEU A 404 20.67 -32.10 10.29
CA LEU A 404 19.35 -31.48 10.17
C LEU A 404 19.31 -30.45 9.03
N LEU A 405 18.12 -30.21 8.47
CA LEU A 405 17.86 -29.27 7.37
C LEU A 405 17.72 -27.86 7.92
N ASP A 406 18.45 -26.93 7.33
CA ASP A 406 18.28 -25.52 7.60
C ASP A 406 16.98 -25.02 6.92
N PRO A 407 16.10 -24.25 7.62
CA PRO A 407 14.88 -23.70 7.02
C PRO A 407 15.11 -22.90 5.75
N LEU A 408 16.21 -22.15 5.64
CA LEU A 408 16.56 -21.41 4.45
C LEU A 408 16.87 -22.36 3.29
N GLN A 409 17.64 -23.43 3.51
CA GLN A 409 17.87 -24.48 2.49
C GLN A 409 16.56 -25.11 2.00
N TYR A 410 15.61 -25.30 2.94
CA TYR A 410 14.28 -25.80 2.60
C TYR A 410 13.53 -24.82 1.70
N ALA A 411 13.41 -23.56 2.11
CA ALA A 411 12.73 -22.50 1.35
C ALA A 411 13.23 -22.43 -0.10
N LEU A 412 14.52 -22.51 -0.26
CA LEU A 412 15.18 -22.51 -1.56
C LEU A 412 14.91 -23.75 -2.41
N SER A 413 14.96 -24.91 -1.77
CA SER A 413 14.71 -26.18 -2.46
C SER A 413 13.26 -26.34 -2.91
N VAL A 414 12.33 -25.54 -2.37
CA VAL A 414 10.92 -25.52 -2.75
C VAL A 414 10.51 -24.25 -3.47
N HIS A 415 11.47 -23.42 -3.85
CA HIS A 415 11.26 -22.15 -4.57
C HIS A 415 10.22 -21.24 -3.90
N ASP A 416 10.31 -21.10 -2.56
CA ASP A 416 9.37 -20.33 -1.76
C ASP A 416 9.96 -18.99 -1.32
N ASP A 417 9.70 -17.96 -2.11
CA ASP A 417 10.20 -16.60 -1.87
C ASP A 417 9.66 -16.03 -0.54
N ASP A 418 8.45 -16.38 -0.17
CA ASP A 418 7.81 -15.94 1.07
C ASP A 418 8.48 -16.49 2.34
N LEU A 419 9.07 -17.69 2.26
CA LEU A 419 9.87 -18.27 3.34
C LEU A 419 11.30 -17.75 3.35
N GLN A 420 11.86 -17.43 2.16
CA GLN A 420 13.24 -16.91 2.05
C GLN A 420 13.35 -15.52 2.67
N ASP A 421 12.34 -14.68 2.43
CA ASP A 421 12.31 -13.27 2.82
C ASP A 421 11.29 -12.99 3.93
N TYR A 422 11.03 -14.00 4.77
CA TYR A 422 10.03 -13.86 5.83
C TYR A 422 10.38 -12.73 6.80
N GLU A 423 9.49 -11.77 6.92
CA GLU A 423 9.49 -10.73 7.95
C GLU A 423 8.18 -10.79 8.76
N PRO A 424 8.25 -10.76 10.10
CA PRO A 424 7.04 -10.75 10.91
C PRO A 424 6.20 -9.51 10.63
N SER A 425 4.91 -9.70 10.32
CA SER A 425 3.95 -8.62 10.07
C SER A 425 3.08 -8.30 11.29
N MET A 426 2.92 -9.28 12.20
CA MET A 426 2.13 -9.16 13.42
C MET A 426 3.00 -9.28 14.68
N PRO A 427 2.62 -8.61 15.81
CA PRO A 427 3.41 -8.68 17.05
C PRO A 427 3.63 -10.11 17.58
N TRP A 428 2.65 -11.01 17.40
CA TRP A 428 2.76 -12.40 17.84
C TRP A 428 3.76 -13.21 17.02
N GLU A 429 4.00 -12.82 15.76
CA GLU A 429 4.94 -13.49 14.87
C GLU A 429 6.39 -13.25 15.29
N SER A 430 6.68 -12.08 15.87
CA SER A 430 8.00 -11.72 16.38
C SER A 430 8.36 -12.42 17.70
N GLN A 431 7.39 -13.08 18.36
CA GLN A 431 7.66 -13.84 19.57
C GLN A 431 8.53 -15.07 19.28
N PRO A 432 9.27 -15.60 20.26
CA PRO A 432 10.00 -16.86 20.11
C PRO A 432 9.07 -18.00 19.68
N ALA A 433 9.57 -18.89 18.82
CA ALA A 433 8.84 -20.09 18.43
C ALA A 433 8.51 -20.95 19.65
N THR A 434 7.31 -21.52 19.69
CA THR A 434 6.87 -22.35 20.81
C THR A 434 7.59 -23.70 20.81
N GLU A 435 7.76 -24.30 21.98
CA GLU A 435 8.37 -25.65 22.12
C GLU A 435 7.65 -26.69 21.24
N LYS A 436 6.31 -26.59 21.13
CA LYS A 436 5.52 -27.47 20.27
C LYS A 436 5.90 -27.31 18.78
N GLN A 437 6.06 -26.07 18.29
CA GLN A 437 6.48 -25.79 16.93
C GLN A 437 7.90 -26.29 16.67
N LEU A 438 8.84 -26.01 17.58
CA LEU A 438 10.23 -26.44 17.46
C LEU A 438 10.33 -27.96 17.45
N SER A 439 9.66 -28.64 18.36
CA SER A 439 9.64 -30.13 18.44
C SER A 439 8.98 -30.74 17.19
N PHE A 440 7.93 -30.13 16.66
CA PHE A 440 7.30 -30.59 15.41
C PHE A 440 8.25 -30.46 14.22
N LEU A 441 8.93 -29.33 14.08
CA LEU A 441 9.87 -29.06 12.99
C LEU A 441 11.10 -29.96 13.09
N GLU A 442 11.65 -30.16 14.27
CA GLU A 442 12.76 -31.09 14.50
C GLU A 442 12.39 -32.53 14.12
N LYS A 443 11.21 -33.02 14.54
CA LYS A 443 10.68 -34.33 14.13
C LYS A 443 10.55 -34.44 12.61
N ASN A 444 10.37 -33.34 11.89
CA ASN A 444 10.31 -33.31 10.42
C ASN A 444 11.66 -33.05 9.75
N GLY A 445 12.75 -33.00 10.53
CA GLY A 445 14.11 -32.94 10.03
C GLY A 445 14.72 -31.55 9.95
N PHE A 446 14.08 -30.51 10.50
CA PHE A 446 14.62 -29.16 10.56
C PHE A 446 15.53 -28.96 11.78
N ASP A 447 16.48 -28.04 11.66
CA ASP A 447 17.32 -27.57 12.76
C ASP A 447 16.56 -26.53 13.59
N PRO A 448 16.14 -26.85 14.83
CA PRO A 448 15.34 -25.92 15.64
C PRO A 448 16.13 -24.68 16.06
N THR A 449 17.47 -24.72 16.04
CA THR A 449 18.32 -23.60 16.45
C THR A 449 18.37 -22.47 15.40
N THR A 450 17.92 -22.75 14.19
CA THR A 450 17.91 -21.79 13.07
C THR A 450 16.54 -21.13 12.86
N ILE A 451 15.54 -21.49 13.68
CA ILE A 451 14.18 -20.95 13.58
C ILE A 451 14.09 -19.66 14.39
N ILE A 452 13.89 -18.54 13.69
CA ILE A 452 14.06 -17.20 14.23
C ILE A 452 12.92 -16.82 15.20
N ASN A 453 11.65 -17.10 14.82
CA ASN A 453 10.49 -16.68 15.59
C ASN A 453 9.26 -17.55 15.31
N LYS A 454 8.16 -17.26 16.05
CA LYS A 454 6.90 -18.01 16.01
C LYS A 454 6.21 -17.96 14.65
N GLY A 455 6.23 -16.81 13.98
CA GLY A 455 5.61 -16.64 12.66
C GLY A 455 6.36 -17.41 11.59
N TYR A 456 7.69 -17.37 11.58
CA TYR A 456 8.51 -18.16 10.65
C TYR A 456 8.28 -19.66 10.84
N ALA A 457 8.24 -20.13 12.09
CA ALA A 457 7.89 -21.52 12.41
C ALA A 457 6.51 -21.91 11.86
N ALA A 458 5.49 -21.06 12.09
CA ALA A 458 4.14 -21.29 11.58
C ALA A 458 4.12 -21.39 10.04
N LYS A 459 4.81 -20.48 9.36
CA LYS A 459 4.85 -20.44 7.88
C LYS A 459 5.53 -21.67 7.28
N ILE A 460 6.62 -22.17 7.92
CA ILE A 460 7.25 -23.43 7.50
C ILE A 460 6.27 -24.59 7.65
N ILE A 461 5.56 -24.67 8.78
CA ILE A 461 4.58 -25.72 9.05
C ILE A 461 3.46 -25.70 8.01
N ASP A 462 2.88 -24.54 7.74
CA ASP A 462 1.83 -24.37 6.73
C ASP A 462 2.30 -24.82 5.35
N ARG A 463 3.49 -24.42 4.96
CA ARG A 463 4.05 -24.83 3.65
C ARG A 463 4.27 -26.33 3.57
N MET A 464 4.75 -26.94 4.65
CA MET A 464 4.88 -28.41 4.73
C MET A 464 3.54 -29.13 4.56
N GLU A 465 2.48 -28.62 5.20
CA GLU A 465 1.15 -29.21 5.09
C GLU A 465 0.55 -29.04 3.69
N GLN A 466 0.70 -27.87 3.08
CA GLN A 466 0.28 -27.64 1.69
C GLN A 466 0.98 -28.60 0.72
N ARG A 467 2.29 -28.75 0.86
CA ARG A 467 3.07 -29.66 0.02
C ARG A 467 2.70 -31.13 0.23
N LYS A 468 2.41 -31.51 1.48
CA LYS A 468 1.89 -32.85 1.80
C LYS A 468 0.55 -33.12 1.12
N LYS A 469 -0.38 -32.14 1.17
CA LYS A 469 -1.68 -32.23 0.48
C LYS A 469 -1.51 -32.32 -1.06
N ALA A 470 -0.50 -31.65 -1.61
CA ALA A 470 -0.16 -31.72 -3.02
C ALA A 470 0.63 -33.00 -3.42
N GLY A 471 0.87 -33.91 -2.50
CA GLY A 471 1.59 -35.16 -2.78
C GLY A 471 3.06 -34.98 -3.12
N LEU A 472 3.70 -33.89 -2.68
CA LEU A 472 5.11 -33.60 -2.91
C LEU A 472 6.00 -34.21 -1.84
N CYS A 473 7.30 -34.32 -2.13
CA CYS A 473 8.28 -34.93 -1.26
C CYS A 473 8.39 -34.18 0.09
N THR A 474 8.68 -34.92 1.15
CA THR A 474 8.85 -34.39 2.50
C THR A 474 10.23 -33.77 2.70
N PRO A 475 10.41 -32.85 3.69
CA PRO A 475 11.73 -32.29 4.00
C PRO A 475 12.81 -33.34 4.27
N LYS A 476 12.46 -34.44 4.94
CA LYS A 476 13.40 -35.56 5.20
C LYS A 476 13.83 -36.25 3.92
N GLN A 477 12.88 -36.50 3.00
CA GLN A 477 13.20 -37.12 1.70
C GLN A 477 14.08 -36.19 0.89
N MET A 478 13.77 -34.89 0.84
CA MET A 478 14.59 -33.88 0.14
C MET A 478 16.03 -33.90 0.67
N LYS A 479 16.20 -33.82 2.00
CA LYS A 479 17.52 -33.84 2.63
C LYS A 479 18.31 -35.09 2.28
N MET A 480 17.64 -36.26 2.33
CA MET A 480 18.25 -37.53 1.97
C MET A 480 18.70 -37.54 0.51
N LEU A 481 17.83 -37.16 -0.42
CA LEU A 481 18.12 -37.12 -1.85
C LEU A 481 19.26 -36.16 -2.18
N GLN A 482 19.24 -34.96 -1.60
CA GLN A 482 20.30 -33.95 -1.74
C GLN A 482 21.66 -34.47 -1.27
N ARG A 483 21.70 -35.20 -0.14
CA ARG A 483 22.93 -35.83 0.38
C ARG A 483 23.56 -36.77 -0.62
N TYR A 484 22.75 -37.41 -1.46
CA TYR A 484 23.23 -38.35 -2.51
C TYR A 484 23.30 -37.67 -3.88
N GLY A 485 23.28 -36.32 -3.94
CA GLY A 485 23.53 -35.53 -5.16
C GLY A 485 22.38 -35.53 -6.16
N TYR A 486 21.14 -35.66 -5.68
CA TYR A 486 19.95 -35.39 -6.49
C TYR A 486 19.61 -33.91 -6.35
N GLU A 487 19.70 -33.18 -7.44
CA GLU A 487 19.34 -31.76 -7.51
C GLU A 487 17.83 -31.61 -7.70
N ASN A 488 17.27 -30.42 -7.36
CA ASN A 488 15.86 -30.07 -7.52
C ASN A 488 14.87 -31.09 -6.94
N SER A 489 15.27 -31.79 -5.87
CA SER A 489 14.41 -32.77 -5.19
C SER A 489 13.17 -32.13 -4.56
N GLY A 490 13.14 -30.82 -4.43
CA GLY A 490 11.99 -30.06 -3.96
C GLY A 490 10.73 -30.24 -4.83
N ASP A 491 10.89 -30.35 -6.13
CA ASP A 491 9.77 -30.44 -7.07
C ASP A 491 9.25 -31.88 -7.28
N TRP A 492 9.87 -32.84 -6.61
CA TRP A 492 9.52 -34.23 -6.79
C TRP A 492 8.23 -34.62 -6.08
N SER A 493 7.45 -35.54 -6.67
CA SER A 493 6.35 -36.18 -5.98
C SER A 493 6.85 -37.09 -4.84
N PHE A 494 6.03 -37.30 -3.82
CA PHE A 494 6.32 -38.24 -2.71
C PHE A 494 6.67 -39.64 -3.23
N THR A 495 5.97 -40.10 -4.25
CA THR A 495 6.18 -41.42 -4.88
C THR A 495 7.51 -41.50 -5.61
N ALA A 496 7.89 -40.48 -6.39
CA ALA A 496 9.16 -40.40 -7.07
C ALA A 496 10.33 -40.35 -6.08
N ALA A 497 10.21 -39.60 -5.01
CA ALA A 497 11.20 -39.52 -3.94
C ALA A 497 11.39 -40.88 -3.24
N ASN A 498 10.30 -41.59 -2.94
CA ASN A 498 10.36 -42.92 -2.36
C ASN A 498 11.02 -43.94 -3.29
N ALA A 499 10.69 -43.92 -4.57
CA ALA A 499 11.32 -44.82 -5.56
C ALA A 499 12.83 -44.58 -5.66
N ALA A 500 13.28 -43.34 -5.70
CA ALA A 500 14.70 -43.00 -5.70
C ALA A 500 15.40 -43.44 -4.41
N MET A 501 14.75 -43.25 -3.24
CA MET A 501 15.30 -43.72 -1.96
C MET A 501 15.38 -45.24 -1.87
N ALA A 502 14.39 -45.96 -2.39
CA ALA A 502 14.41 -47.43 -2.48
C ALA A 502 15.58 -47.93 -3.38
N THR A 503 15.80 -47.24 -4.50
CA THR A 503 16.94 -47.52 -5.38
C THR A 503 18.29 -47.27 -4.71
N LEU A 504 18.39 -46.15 -3.94
CA LEU A 504 19.60 -45.87 -3.15
C LEU A 504 19.84 -46.92 -2.07
N ALA A 505 18.80 -47.35 -1.39
CA ALA A 505 18.89 -48.40 -0.37
C ALA A 505 19.33 -49.75 -0.98
N ALA A 506 18.75 -50.14 -2.12
CA ALA A 506 19.12 -51.37 -2.85
C ALA A 506 20.59 -51.35 -3.34
N ASN A 507 21.12 -50.14 -3.65
CA ASN A 507 22.52 -49.96 -4.07
C ASN A 507 23.48 -49.65 -2.89
N GLY A 508 23.12 -50.00 -1.67
CA GLY A 508 23.95 -49.76 -0.50
C GLY A 508 24.22 -48.29 -0.20
N TRP A 509 23.23 -47.43 -0.47
CA TRP A 509 23.30 -45.97 -0.26
C TRP A 509 24.38 -45.30 -1.14
N ARG A 510 24.59 -45.81 -2.36
CA ARG A 510 25.44 -45.20 -3.39
C ARG A 510 24.58 -44.76 -4.57
N LYS A 511 24.87 -43.58 -5.13
CA LYS A 511 24.18 -43.09 -6.32
C LYS A 511 24.47 -44.04 -7.47
N PRO A 512 23.46 -44.57 -8.17
CA PRO A 512 23.72 -45.41 -9.32
C PRO A 512 24.50 -44.63 -10.39
N PHE A 513 25.57 -45.20 -10.92
CA PHE A 513 26.31 -44.61 -12.05
C PHE A 513 25.35 -44.40 -13.21
N ARG A 514 25.12 -43.17 -13.64
CA ARG A 514 24.54 -42.91 -14.96
C ARG A 514 25.54 -43.42 -15.99
N LYS A 515 25.24 -44.53 -16.63
CA LYS A 515 25.86 -44.83 -17.91
C LYS A 515 25.43 -43.72 -18.87
N GLY A 516 26.39 -42.92 -19.34
CA GLY A 516 26.12 -41.85 -20.30
C GLY A 516 25.43 -42.45 -21.55
N PHE A 517 24.41 -41.71 -21.99
CA PHE A 517 23.97 -41.72 -23.37
C PHE A 517 24.46 -40.44 -24.00
#